data_38e3d38c96b369a46c78f0969bd94289
#
_entry.id   38e3d38c96b369a46c78f0969bd94289
#
_cell.length_a   1.000
_cell.length_b   1.000
_cell.length_c   1.000
_cell.angle_alpha   90.00
_cell.angle_beta   90.00
_cell.angle_gamma   90.00
#
_symmetry.space_group_name_H-M   'P 1'
#
loop_
_entity.id
_entity.type
_entity.pdbx_description
1 polymer ?
#
loop_
_entity_poly.entity_id
_entity_poly.type
_entity_poly.pdbx_seq_one_letter_code
_entity_poly.pdbx_strand_id
1 'polypeptide(L)'
;MPMPIRELFERYSLLKGLDRKTIALYSMLADRLDRFFGRPVTTRDLDDMQVGRFLRWRAETPGWRGRLPSAATVRKDQNMIQAAWRYAARKKIAREFPDLAPVRVPKRLAAGRAYTIDDVSKLVRRARRRFGRTGGLPSSWWWSTLIYAAVCSGERFTALSSVRWADVDLERRRMIFRGETRKGRTRDIERQITAELADMLAQQRRGPTDLVWPWDRRSRSQWASLKVLCRTAGVQYRGFHGFRRTAASYAALMGGRAAATRLLDHADPALQAVYVDTLICPDEESSCAALPPLDLEDRPPGPPAPAA
;
A
#
# COMPACT_ATOMS: atom_id res chain seq x y z
N MET A 1 33.43 -8.09 -22.44
CA MET A 1 33.54 -8.92 -21.22
C MET A 1 32.19 -9.03 -20.54
N PRO A 2 31.86 -10.13 -19.88
CA PRO A 2 30.63 -10.24 -19.10
C PRO A 2 30.71 -9.29 -17.89
N MET A 3 29.65 -8.51 -17.69
CA MET A 3 29.53 -7.56 -16.57
C MET A 3 29.00 -8.27 -15.33
N PRO A 4 29.54 -8.06 -14.12
CA PRO A 4 28.95 -8.54 -12.87
C PRO A 4 27.53 -8.02 -12.70
N ILE A 5 26.61 -8.86 -12.16
CA ILE A 5 25.21 -8.48 -12.02
C ILE A 5 25.02 -7.31 -11.04
N ARG A 6 25.89 -7.19 -10.03
CA ARG A 6 25.91 -6.05 -9.09
C ARG A 6 26.18 -4.75 -9.82
N GLU A 7 27.19 -4.74 -10.68
CA GLU A 7 27.56 -3.57 -11.48
C GLU A 7 26.42 -3.20 -12.44
N LEU A 8 25.78 -4.19 -13.08
CA LEU A 8 24.59 -3.94 -13.90
C LEU A 8 23.48 -3.26 -13.09
N PHE A 9 23.18 -3.77 -11.89
CA PHE A 9 22.12 -3.23 -11.03
C PHE A 9 22.47 -1.82 -10.53
N GLU A 10 23.70 -1.56 -10.17
CA GLU A 10 24.17 -0.22 -9.80
C GLU A 10 24.06 0.76 -10.97
N ARG A 11 24.57 0.38 -12.15
CA ARG A 11 24.50 1.18 -13.38
C ARG A 11 23.05 1.48 -13.78
N TYR A 12 22.19 0.45 -13.77
CA TYR A 12 20.76 0.59 -14.04
C TYR A 12 20.11 1.54 -13.04
N SER A 13 20.40 1.38 -11.76
CA SER A 13 19.81 2.19 -10.68
C SER A 13 20.20 3.65 -10.78
N LEU A 14 21.47 3.93 -11.07
CA LEU A 14 22.00 5.28 -11.27
C LEU A 14 21.31 5.96 -12.46
N LEU A 15 21.31 5.31 -13.63
CA LEU A 15 20.75 5.88 -14.86
C LEU A 15 19.24 6.05 -14.83
N LYS A 16 18.54 5.30 -13.96
CA LYS A 16 17.10 5.44 -13.73
C LYS A 16 16.74 6.36 -12.58
N GLY A 17 17.72 6.93 -11.88
CA GLY A 17 17.49 7.80 -10.74
C GLY A 17 16.69 7.11 -9.63
N LEU A 18 16.97 5.81 -9.38
CA LEU A 18 16.19 5.06 -8.39
C LEU A 18 16.50 5.54 -6.97
N ASP A 19 15.49 5.50 -6.11
CA ASP A 19 15.63 5.87 -4.71
C ASP A 19 16.49 4.86 -3.92
N ARG A 20 17.06 5.30 -2.78
CA ARG A 20 17.95 4.48 -1.94
C ARG A 20 17.33 3.15 -1.49
N LYS A 21 16.01 3.13 -1.25
CA LYS A 21 15.33 1.89 -0.82
C LYS A 21 15.23 0.90 -1.97
N THR A 22 14.98 1.38 -3.17
CA THR A 22 14.94 0.54 -4.38
C THR A 22 16.34 0.02 -4.72
N ILE A 23 17.38 0.87 -4.60
CA ILE A 23 18.79 0.43 -4.77
C ILE A 23 19.14 -0.69 -3.80
N ALA A 24 18.79 -0.55 -2.50
CA ALA A 24 19.01 -1.60 -1.51
C ALA A 24 18.30 -2.93 -1.86
N LEU A 25 17.13 -2.87 -2.50
CA LEU A 25 16.45 -4.07 -2.98
C LEU A 25 17.20 -4.75 -4.13
N TYR A 26 17.79 -4.00 -5.04
CA TYR A 26 18.64 -4.54 -6.10
C TYR A 26 19.91 -5.20 -5.52
N SER A 27 20.54 -4.60 -4.52
CA SER A 27 21.69 -5.19 -3.82
C SER A 27 21.30 -6.53 -3.16
N MET A 28 20.19 -6.57 -2.43
CA MET A 28 19.65 -7.80 -1.84
C MET A 28 19.27 -8.86 -2.89
N LEU A 29 18.85 -8.44 -4.07
CA LEU A 29 18.54 -9.35 -5.17
C LEU A 29 19.80 -9.94 -5.76
N ALA A 30 20.87 -9.16 -5.92
CA ALA A 30 22.18 -9.65 -6.34
C ALA A 30 22.72 -10.71 -5.35
N ASP A 31 22.64 -10.47 -4.03
CA ASP A 31 23.03 -11.46 -3.00
C ASP A 31 22.27 -12.79 -3.14
N ARG A 32 20.98 -12.74 -3.50
CA ARG A 32 20.17 -13.96 -3.70
C ARG A 32 20.54 -14.69 -4.97
N LEU A 33 20.85 -13.96 -6.05
CA LEU A 33 21.35 -14.56 -7.28
C LEU A 33 22.69 -15.23 -7.04
N ASP A 34 23.66 -14.54 -6.42
CA ASP A 34 24.97 -15.11 -6.08
C ASP A 34 24.82 -16.39 -5.22
N ARG A 35 23.90 -16.38 -4.24
CA ARG A 35 23.63 -17.58 -3.42
C ARG A 35 23.06 -18.74 -4.23
N PHE A 36 22.13 -18.47 -5.16
CA PHE A 36 21.53 -19.51 -6.01
C PHE A 36 22.58 -20.14 -6.94
N PHE A 37 23.45 -19.33 -7.54
CA PHE A 37 24.48 -19.81 -8.44
C PHE A 37 25.73 -20.36 -7.73
N GLY A 38 25.88 -20.12 -6.42
CA GLY A 38 27.07 -20.50 -5.65
C GLY A 38 28.33 -19.70 -6.03
N ARG A 39 28.18 -18.63 -6.81
CA ARG A 39 29.26 -17.76 -7.30
C ARG A 39 28.72 -16.38 -7.67
N PRO A 40 29.60 -15.37 -7.83
CA PRO A 40 29.17 -14.09 -8.40
C PRO A 40 28.56 -14.27 -9.80
N VAL A 41 27.36 -13.69 -9.99
CA VAL A 41 26.58 -13.77 -11.23
C VAL A 41 27.00 -12.68 -12.19
N THR A 42 27.00 -12.99 -13.48
CA THR A 42 27.33 -12.05 -14.55
C THR A 42 26.18 -11.93 -15.56
N THR A 43 26.27 -10.99 -16.49
CA THR A 43 25.30 -10.84 -17.57
C THR A 43 25.23 -12.02 -18.54
N ARG A 44 26.19 -12.95 -18.52
CA ARG A 44 26.12 -14.21 -19.28
C ARG A 44 25.12 -15.22 -18.67
N ASP A 45 24.87 -15.09 -17.39
CA ASP A 45 23.94 -15.96 -16.65
C ASP A 45 22.48 -15.50 -16.82
N LEU A 46 22.24 -14.37 -17.52
CA LEU A 46 20.93 -13.88 -17.86
C LEU A 46 20.39 -14.61 -19.09
N ASP A 47 19.86 -15.80 -18.87
CA ASP A 47 19.02 -16.54 -19.81
C ASP A 47 17.72 -16.97 -19.13
N ASP A 48 16.70 -17.25 -19.92
CA ASP A 48 15.35 -17.50 -19.42
C ASP A 48 15.27 -18.77 -18.55
N MET A 49 16.04 -19.80 -18.90
CA MET A 49 16.08 -21.05 -18.14
C MET A 49 16.72 -20.83 -16.76
N GLN A 50 17.85 -20.14 -16.69
CA GLN A 50 18.54 -19.91 -15.42
C GLN A 50 17.74 -18.98 -14.52
N VAL A 51 17.18 -17.90 -15.07
CA VAL A 51 16.32 -17.00 -14.31
C VAL A 51 15.03 -17.70 -13.89
N GLY A 52 14.45 -18.55 -14.75
CA GLY A 52 13.30 -19.38 -14.39
C GLY A 52 13.59 -20.33 -13.21
N ARG A 53 14.75 -21.03 -13.25
CA ARG A 53 15.23 -21.88 -12.13
C ARG A 53 15.45 -21.08 -10.85
N PHE A 54 16.04 -19.90 -10.95
CA PHE A 54 16.19 -18.99 -9.80
C PHE A 54 14.84 -18.60 -9.19
N LEU A 55 13.85 -18.24 -10.01
CA LEU A 55 12.52 -17.85 -9.51
C LEU A 55 11.80 -19.02 -8.82
N ARG A 56 11.96 -20.25 -9.31
CA ARG A 56 11.45 -21.47 -8.65
C ARG A 56 12.15 -21.68 -7.32
N TRP A 57 13.47 -21.73 -7.32
CA TRP A 57 14.27 -21.83 -6.07
C TRP A 57 13.88 -20.74 -5.07
N ARG A 58 13.69 -19.52 -5.56
CA ARG A 58 13.28 -18.39 -4.72
C ARG A 58 11.91 -18.59 -4.07
N ALA A 59 10.96 -19.19 -4.76
CA ALA A 59 9.64 -19.51 -4.24
C ALA A 59 9.68 -20.57 -3.14
N GLU A 60 10.62 -21.51 -3.22
CA GLU A 60 10.77 -22.67 -2.36
C GLU A 60 11.76 -22.44 -1.21
N THR A 61 12.57 -21.36 -1.27
CA THR A 61 13.58 -21.07 -0.25
C THR A 61 13.07 -20.09 0.80
N PRO A 62 13.05 -20.50 2.07
CA PRO A 62 12.67 -19.60 3.16
C PRO A 62 13.58 -18.38 3.27
N GLY A 63 13.00 -17.23 3.62
CA GLY A 63 13.76 -16.03 3.96
C GLY A 63 14.36 -16.10 5.37
N TRP A 64 15.06 -15.02 5.79
CA TRP A 64 15.73 -14.93 7.09
C TRP A 64 14.82 -15.14 8.33
N ARG A 65 13.49 -15.06 8.17
CA ARG A 65 12.49 -15.35 9.21
C ARG A 65 11.91 -16.77 9.11
N GLY A 66 12.54 -17.66 8.34
CA GLY A 66 12.05 -19.02 8.13
C GLY A 66 10.75 -19.14 7.34
N ARG A 67 10.25 -18.05 6.73
CA ARG A 67 9.01 -18.04 5.95
C ARG A 67 9.30 -18.01 4.45
N LEU A 68 8.53 -18.80 3.70
CA LEU A 68 8.54 -18.71 2.23
C LEU A 68 8.08 -17.33 1.76
N PRO A 69 8.68 -16.80 0.68
CA PRO A 69 8.21 -15.56 0.07
C PRO A 69 6.83 -15.74 -0.54
N SER A 70 6.02 -14.69 -0.51
CA SER A 70 4.75 -14.70 -1.26
C SER A 70 5.02 -14.65 -2.77
N ALA A 71 4.06 -15.16 -3.57
CA ALA A 71 4.12 -15.03 -5.03
C ALA A 71 4.34 -13.58 -5.50
N ALA A 72 3.75 -12.61 -4.80
CA ALA A 72 3.97 -11.18 -5.07
C ALA A 72 5.43 -10.74 -4.83
N THR A 73 6.13 -11.35 -3.86
CA THR A 73 7.55 -11.08 -3.61
C THR A 73 8.41 -11.65 -4.72
N VAL A 74 8.14 -12.90 -5.13
CA VAL A 74 8.85 -13.54 -6.25
C VAL A 74 8.61 -12.77 -7.56
N ARG A 75 7.35 -12.34 -7.82
CA ARG A 75 7.02 -11.49 -8.97
C ARG A 75 7.78 -10.17 -8.95
N LYS A 76 7.97 -9.57 -7.78
CA LYS A 76 8.77 -8.36 -7.65
C LYS A 76 10.23 -8.62 -8.01
N ASP A 77 10.83 -9.70 -7.50
CA ASP A 77 12.20 -10.10 -7.86
C ASP A 77 12.30 -10.32 -9.38
N GLN A 78 11.34 -11.03 -10.01
CA GLN A 78 11.25 -11.18 -11.47
C GLN A 78 11.23 -9.84 -12.21
N ASN A 79 10.35 -8.94 -11.83
CA ASN A 79 10.21 -7.63 -12.47
C ASN A 79 11.51 -6.81 -12.39
N MET A 80 12.22 -6.89 -11.26
CA MET A 80 13.48 -6.20 -11.06
C MET A 80 14.58 -6.77 -11.97
N ILE A 81 14.71 -8.10 -12.06
CA ILE A 81 15.65 -8.76 -12.96
C ILE A 81 15.34 -8.38 -14.40
N GLN A 82 14.09 -8.54 -14.84
CA GLN A 82 13.71 -8.23 -16.22
C GLN A 82 13.92 -6.77 -16.59
N ALA A 83 13.71 -5.83 -15.67
CA ALA A 83 13.94 -4.41 -15.93
C ALA A 83 15.42 -4.10 -16.19
N ALA A 84 16.31 -4.61 -15.35
CA ALA A 84 17.75 -4.45 -15.55
C ALA A 84 18.26 -5.25 -16.76
N TRP A 85 17.73 -6.46 -17.00
CA TRP A 85 18.09 -7.30 -18.15
C TRP A 85 17.68 -6.63 -19.48
N ARG A 86 16.43 -6.13 -19.60
CA ARG A 86 16.02 -5.35 -20.80
C ARG A 86 16.92 -4.13 -21.05
N TYR A 87 17.37 -3.48 -19.99
CA TYR A 87 18.33 -2.40 -20.12
C TYR A 87 19.67 -2.92 -20.67
N ALA A 88 20.21 -4.02 -20.11
CA ALA A 88 21.46 -4.63 -20.54
C ALA A 88 21.39 -5.10 -22.01
N ALA A 89 20.29 -5.72 -22.42
CA ALA A 89 20.07 -6.16 -23.80
C ALA A 89 20.04 -4.98 -24.78
N ARG A 90 19.33 -3.90 -24.47
CA ARG A 90 19.32 -2.67 -25.29
C ARG A 90 20.70 -2.04 -25.44
N LYS A 91 21.54 -2.17 -24.42
CA LYS A 91 22.94 -1.68 -24.44
C LYS A 91 23.95 -2.69 -24.99
N LYS A 92 23.48 -3.85 -25.50
CA LYS A 92 24.30 -4.95 -26.00
C LYS A 92 25.28 -5.51 -24.94
N ILE A 93 24.94 -5.35 -23.65
CA ILE A 93 25.68 -5.89 -22.50
C ILE A 93 25.23 -7.33 -22.23
N ALA A 94 23.93 -7.64 -22.42
CA ALA A 94 23.39 -8.98 -22.44
C ALA A 94 23.06 -9.40 -23.88
N ARG A 95 23.08 -10.72 -24.13
CA ARG A 95 22.91 -11.27 -25.50
C ARG A 95 21.44 -11.18 -25.96
N GLU A 96 20.51 -11.45 -25.06
CA GLU A 96 19.10 -11.64 -25.37
C GLU A 96 18.20 -10.77 -24.48
N PHE A 97 16.98 -10.54 -24.96
CA PHE A 97 15.92 -9.94 -24.15
C PHE A 97 15.22 -11.02 -23.31
N PRO A 98 14.75 -10.70 -22.09
CA PRO A 98 13.99 -11.65 -21.30
C PRO A 98 12.63 -11.98 -21.98
N ASP A 99 12.33 -13.28 -22.09
CA ASP A 99 11.05 -13.83 -22.50
C ASP A 99 10.50 -14.80 -21.44
N LEU A 100 10.30 -14.28 -20.23
CA LEU A 100 9.82 -15.03 -19.08
C LEU A 100 8.33 -14.77 -18.85
N ALA A 101 7.55 -15.83 -18.81
CA ALA A 101 6.16 -15.74 -18.36
C ALA A 101 6.09 -15.14 -16.94
N PRO A 102 5.14 -14.24 -16.70
CA PRO A 102 5.01 -13.59 -15.41
C PRO A 102 4.61 -14.56 -14.30
N VAL A 103 5.31 -14.54 -13.15
CA VAL A 103 4.88 -15.27 -11.95
C VAL A 103 3.44 -14.91 -11.63
N ARG A 104 2.56 -15.90 -11.57
CA ARG A 104 1.14 -15.70 -11.26
C ARG A 104 0.96 -15.30 -9.80
N VAL A 105 0.31 -14.19 -9.57
CA VAL A 105 -0.06 -13.72 -8.23
C VAL A 105 -1.57 -13.80 -8.11
N PRO A 106 -2.10 -14.65 -7.22
CA PRO A 106 -3.54 -14.72 -7.01
C PRO A 106 -4.12 -13.34 -6.64
N LYS A 107 -5.15 -12.91 -7.35
CA LYS A 107 -5.91 -11.71 -6.97
C LYS A 107 -6.71 -12.07 -5.72
N ARG A 108 -6.41 -11.40 -4.61
CA ARG A 108 -7.19 -11.51 -3.37
C ARG A 108 -8.13 -10.33 -3.28
N LEU A 109 -9.35 -10.58 -2.89
CA LEU A 109 -10.31 -9.53 -2.55
C LEU A 109 -9.71 -8.60 -1.48
N ALA A 110 -10.04 -7.33 -1.55
CA ALA A 110 -9.60 -6.34 -0.57
C ALA A 110 -10.41 -6.38 0.73
N ALA A 111 -11.26 -7.39 0.92
CA ALA A 111 -12.16 -7.55 2.07
C ALA A 111 -11.42 -7.52 3.41
N GLY A 112 -11.97 -6.81 4.38
CA GLY A 112 -11.48 -6.74 5.75
C GLY A 112 -10.12 -6.08 5.93
N ARG A 113 -9.66 -5.28 4.96
CA ARG A 113 -8.36 -4.59 5.01
C ARG A 113 -8.45 -3.11 5.37
N ALA A 114 -9.63 -2.52 5.33
CA ALA A 114 -9.92 -1.18 5.83
C ALA A 114 -10.34 -1.23 7.30
N TYR A 115 -10.18 -0.15 8.03
CA TYR A 115 -10.86 0.07 9.30
C TYR A 115 -12.29 0.53 9.02
N THR A 116 -13.24 0.07 9.80
CA THR A 116 -14.60 0.66 9.78
C THR A 116 -14.60 2.03 10.46
N ILE A 117 -15.65 2.84 10.28
CA ILE A 117 -15.77 4.11 11.00
C ILE A 117 -15.86 3.88 12.51
N ASP A 118 -16.50 2.80 12.95
CA ASP A 118 -16.50 2.41 14.37
C ASP A 118 -15.10 2.07 14.88
N ASP A 119 -14.30 1.30 14.09
CA ASP A 119 -12.90 1.04 14.41
C ASP A 119 -12.10 2.35 14.57
N VAL A 120 -12.26 3.28 13.62
CA VAL A 120 -11.58 4.60 13.67
C VAL A 120 -12.01 5.38 14.91
N SER A 121 -13.31 5.41 15.20
CA SER A 121 -13.86 6.08 16.39
C SER A 121 -13.29 5.49 17.69
N LYS A 122 -13.22 4.16 17.78
CA LYS A 122 -12.58 3.46 18.91
C LYS A 122 -11.11 3.82 19.04
N LEU A 123 -10.38 3.86 17.92
CA LEU A 123 -8.97 4.23 17.89
C LEU A 123 -8.75 5.67 18.34
N VAL A 124 -9.53 6.63 17.84
CA VAL A 124 -9.43 8.05 18.23
C VAL A 124 -9.77 8.23 19.71
N ARG A 125 -10.87 7.63 20.19
CA ARG A 125 -11.25 7.68 21.63
C ARG A 125 -10.15 7.08 22.51
N ARG A 126 -9.56 5.95 22.12
CA ARG A 126 -8.46 5.33 22.86
C ARG A 126 -7.18 6.16 22.79
N ALA A 127 -6.89 6.80 21.66
CA ALA A 127 -5.76 7.71 21.49
C ALA A 127 -5.86 8.93 22.41
N ARG A 128 -7.04 9.56 22.52
CA ARG A 128 -7.29 10.70 23.42
C ARG A 128 -6.97 10.42 24.90
N ARG A 129 -6.94 9.13 25.29
CA ARG A 129 -6.57 8.70 26.66
C ARG A 129 -5.10 8.27 26.79
N ARG A 130 -4.26 8.58 25.79
CA ARG A 130 -2.84 8.22 25.85
C ARG A 130 -2.07 9.20 26.69
N PHE A 131 -1.27 8.68 27.61
CA PHE A 131 -0.36 9.46 28.43
C PHE A 131 1.01 9.63 27.75
N GLY A 132 1.77 10.60 28.25
CA GLY A 132 3.14 10.86 27.84
C GLY A 132 3.25 11.72 26.60
N ARG A 133 4.46 11.79 26.04
CA ARG A 133 4.80 12.67 24.91
C ARG A 133 5.30 11.86 23.72
N THR A 134 5.05 12.38 22.52
CA THR A 134 5.50 11.85 21.24
C THR A 134 5.97 13.03 20.39
N GLY A 135 7.25 13.07 20.01
CA GLY A 135 7.83 14.20 19.27
C GLY A 135 7.70 15.54 19.98
N GLY A 136 7.80 15.51 21.32
CA GLY A 136 7.63 16.73 22.12
C GLY A 136 6.18 17.22 22.28
N LEU A 137 5.16 16.46 21.81
CA LEU A 137 3.73 16.79 21.90
C LEU A 137 2.98 15.79 22.78
N PRO A 138 1.81 16.15 23.37
CA PRO A 138 0.98 15.17 24.07
C PRO A 138 0.65 13.98 23.19
N SER A 139 0.91 12.77 23.68
CA SER A 139 0.65 11.54 22.88
C SER A 139 -0.83 11.37 22.56
N SER A 140 -1.72 11.87 23.41
CA SER A 140 -3.16 11.88 23.18
C SER A 140 -3.53 12.71 21.95
N TRP A 141 -2.99 13.93 21.85
CA TRP A 141 -3.20 14.82 20.71
C TRP A 141 -2.55 14.24 19.44
N TRP A 142 -1.26 13.83 19.54
CA TRP A 142 -0.49 13.34 18.40
C TRP A 142 -1.17 12.17 17.69
N TRP A 143 -1.62 11.18 18.44
CA TRP A 143 -2.24 9.98 17.86
C TRP A 143 -3.67 10.22 17.39
N SER A 144 -4.48 10.96 18.13
CA SER A 144 -5.86 11.21 17.75
C SER A 144 -5.96 12.05 16.48
N THR A 145 -5.16 13.12 16.37
CA THR A 145 -5.14 13.98 15.19
C THR A 145 -4.53 13.29 13.98
N LEU A 146 -3.44 12.50 14.16
CA LEU A 146 -2.84 11.75 13.06
C LEU A 146 -3.82 10.74 12.46
N ILE A 147 -4.52 9.97 13.30
CA ILE A 147 -5.50 8.96 12.83
C ILE A 147 -6.64 9.65 12.08
N TYR A 148 -7.15 10.74 12.64
CA TYR A 148 -8.24 11.47 12.02
C TYR A 148 -7.81 12.07 10.68
N ALA A 149 -6.65 12.73 10.62
CA ALA A 149 -6.09 13.28 9.39
C ALA A 149 -5.82 12.19 8.32
N ALA A 150 -5.38 10.99 8.75
CA ALA A 150 -5.13 9.89 7.84
C ALA A 150 -6.41 9.40 7.15
N VAL A 151 -7.54 9.39 7.86
CA VAL A 151 -8.84 9.02 7.28
C VAL A 151 -9.43 10.15 6.44
N CYS A 152 -9.39 11.40 6.92
CA CYS A 152 -9.91 12.55 6.16
C CYS A 152 -9.18 12.75 4.83
N SER A 153 -7.85 12.67 4.84
CA SER A 153 -7.05 12.94 3.65
C SER A 153 -6.92 11.74 2.70
N GLY A 154 -7.00 10.52 3.24
CA GLY A 154 -6.67 9.29 2.50
C GLY A 154 -5.21 9.21 2.06
N GLU A 155 -4.33 10.09 2.53
CA GLU A 155 -2.93 10.15 2.09
C GLU A 155 -2.07 9.02 2.67
N ARG A 156 -0.95 8.74 2.00
CA ARG A 156 0.02 7.76 2.49
C ARG A 156 0.71 8.28 3.74
N PHE A 157 1.00 7.38 4.66
CA PHE A 157 1.65 7.74 5.94
C PHE A 157 2.92 8.60 5.74
N THR A 158 3.72 8.33 4.71
CA THR A 158 4.94 9.11 4.43
C THR A 158 4.61 10.57 4.12
N ALA A 159 3.61 10.84 3.30
CA ALA A 159 3.17 12.21 2.99
C ALA A 159 2.57 12.86 4.25
N LEU A 160 1.71 12.15 4.97
CA LEU A 160 1.09 12.66 6.19
C LEU A 160 2.14 13.04 7.26
N SER A 161 3.13 12.17 7.51
CA SER A 161 4.20 12.43 8.49
C SER A 161 5.20 13.51 8.06
N SER A 162 5.12 14.01 6.83
CA SER A 162 5.97 15.07 6.31
C SER A 162 5.30 16.44 6.27
N VAL A 163 4.04 16.52 6.67
CA VAL A 163 3.27 17.78 6.68
C VAL A 163 3.87 18.75 7.69
N ARG A 164 4.09 19.97 7.27
CA ARG A 164 4.54 21.08 8.11
C ARG A 164 3.38 22.02 8.42
N TRP A 165 3.53 22.83 9.46
CA TRP A 165 2.50 23.82 9.80
C TRP A 165 2.29 24.88 8.72
N ALA A 166 3.30 25.17 7.90
CA ALA A 166 3.16 26.01 6.70
C ALA A 166 2.21 25.40 5.65
N ASP A 167 1.96 24.10 5.68
CA ASP A 167 1.07 23.39 4.77
C ASP A 167 -0.36 23.24 5.31
N VAL A 168 -0.65 23.83 6.49
CA VAL A 168 -1.97 23.73 7.16
C VAL A 168 -2.60 25.09 7.31
N ASP A 169 -3.69 25.32 6.57
CA ASP A 169 -4.57 26.48 6.72
C ASP A 169 -5.79 26.07 7.55
N LEU A 170 -5.78 26.45 8.82
CA LEU A 170 -6.84 26.12 9.75
C LEU A 170 -8.12 26.92 9.49
N GLU A 171 -8.02 28.16 9.03
CA GLU A 171 -9.16 29.04 8.73
C GLU A 171 -9.94 28.50 7.52
N ARG A 172 -9.21 28.20 6.45
CA ARG A 172 -9.79 27.61 5.24
C ARG A 172 -9.99 26.10 5.33
N ARG A 173 -9.59 25.49 6.42
CA ARG A 173 -9.65 24.04 6.68
C ARG A 173 -9.03 23.22 5.57
N ARG A 174 -7.78 23.52 5.24
CA ARG A 174 -7.03 22.89 4.15
C ARG A 174 -5.69 22.37 4.63
N MET A 175 -5.25 21.29 4.01
CA MET A 175 -3.94 20.71 4.22
C MET A 175 -3.31 20.37 2.88
N ILE A 176 -2.08 20.83 2.66
CA ILE A 176 -1.32 20.58 1.43
C ILE A 176 -0.34 19.43 1.66
N PHE A 177 -0.36 18.48 0.74
CA PHE A 177 0.60 17.37 0.71
C PHE A 177 1.56 17.59 -0.45
N ARG A 178 2.81 17.90 -0.13
CA ARG A 178 3.85 18.26 -1.11
C ARG A 178 4.19 17.08 -2.01
N GLY A 179 4.30 17.32 -3.31
CA GLY A 179 4.61 16.32 -4.33
C GLY A 179 5.87 15.54 -4.02
N GLU A 180 6.93 16.22 -3.55
CA GLU A 180 8.21 15.63 -3.18
C GLU A 180 8.11 14.55 -2.07
N THR A 181 7.12 14.64 -1.18
CA THR A 181 6.87 13.67 -0.10
C THR A 181 5.95 12.53 -0.53
N ARG A 182 5.31 12.65 -1.68
CA ARG A 182 4.38 11.68 -2.24
C ARG A 182 5.07 10.69 -3.18
N LYS A 183 4.55 9.48 -3.25
CA LYS A 183 5.06 8.49 -4.20
C LYS A 183 4.80 8.97 -5.63
N GLY A 184 5.85 9.03 -6.44
CA GLY A 184 5.79 9.55 -7.82
C GLY A 184 6.20 11.01 -7.96
N ARG A 185 6.26 11.79 -6.88
CA ARG A 185 6.76 13.18 -6.82
C ARG A 185 6.21 14.11 -7.90
N THR A 186 4.93 13.95 -8.25
CA THR A 186 4.38 14.58 -9.45
C THR A 186 3.81 15.97 -9.20
N ARG A 187 3.07 16.14 -8.09
CA ARG A 187 2.41 17.42 -7.80
C ARG A 187 2.00 17.51 -6.33
N ASP A 188 1.83 18.74 -5.85
CA ASP A 188 1.18 19.04 -4.58
C ASP A 188 -0.31 18.71 -4.68
N ILE A 189 -0.89 18.29 -3.57
CA ILE A 189 -2.33 18.04 -3.47
C ILE A 189 -2.87 18.73 -2.23
N GLU A 190 -3.95 19.46 -2.43
CA GLU A 190 -4.74 20.03 -1.35
C GLU A 190 -5.86 19.07 -0.93
N ARG A 191 -6.09 18.98 0.37
CA ARG A 191 -7.21 18.26 0.97
C ARG A 191 -7.97 19.16 1.93
N GLN A 192 -9.27 19.14 1.86
CA GLN A 192 -10.08 19.72 2.92
C GLN A 192 -10.05 18.83 4.16
N ILE A 193 -10.04 19.46 5.32
CA ILE A 193 -10.16 18.81 6.62
C ILE A 193 -11.47 19.26 7.29
N THR A 194 -11.99 18.43 8.17
CA THR A 194 -13.20 18.76 8.93
C THR A 194 -12.95 19.88 9.94
N ALA A 195 -13.98 20.61 10.33
CA ALA A 195 -13.89 21.63 11.37
C ALA A 195 -13.33 21.04 12.66
N GLU A 196 -13.82 19.87 13.07
CA GLU A 196 -13.33 19.18 14.27
C GLU A 196 -11.85 18.87 14.21
N LEU A 197 -11.33 18.42 13.06
CA LEU A 197 -9.87 18.18 12.91
C LEU A 197 -9.09 19.49 12.95
N ALA A 198 -9.60 20.58 12.35
CA ALA A 198 -8.97 21.89 12.42
C ALA A 198 -8.87 22.40 13.87
N ASP A 199 -9.95 22.30 14.63
CA ASP A 199 -10.00 22.68 16.06
C ASP A 199 -9.02 21.84 16.90
N MET A 200 -8.95 20.55 16.65
CA MET A 200 -7.99 19.68 17.31
C MET A 200 -6.54 20.06 16.98
N LEU A 201 -6.26 20.41 15.72
CA LEU A 201 -4.92 20.80 15.29
C LEU A 201 -4.51 22.15 15.90
N ALA A 202 -5.43 23.11 15.99
CA ALA A 202 -5.20 24.42 16.56
C ALA A 202 -4.62 24.36 17.99
N GLN A 203 -4.99 23.35 18.79
CA GLN A 203 -4.56 23.18 20.19
C GLN A 203 -3.03 23.06 20.36
N GLN A 204 -2.31 22.65 19.35
CA GLN A 204 -0.86 22.40 19.42
C GLN A 204 -0.12 23.02 18.23
N ARG A 205 -0.65 24.13 17.68
CA ARG A 205 0.00 24.86 16.57
C ARG A 205 1.41 25.30 16.96
N ARG A 206 2.33 25.14 16.02
CA ARG A 206 3.76 25.51 16.17
C ARG A 206 4.24 26.38 15.02
N GLY A 207 5.54 26.60 14.95
CA GLY A 207 6.16 27.37 13.87
C GLY A 207 5.92 26.76 12.48
N PRO A 208 5.92 27.57 11.41
CA PRO A 208 5.54 27.12 10.08
C PRO A 208 6.44 26.01 9.54
N THR A 209 7.71 25.96 9.96
CA THR A 209 8.67 24.94 9.52
C THR A 209 8.61 23.63 10.30
N ASP A 210 7.91 23.63 11.45
CA ASP A 210 7.78 22.45 12.29
C ASP A 210 6.87 21.41 11.63
N LEU A 211 7.19 20.13 11.85
CA LEU A 211 6.28 19.04 11.48
C LEU A 211 5.03 19.06 12.36
N VAL A 212 3.87 18.83 11.76
CA VAL A 212 2.62 18.67 12.52
C VAL A 212 2.70 17.43 13.41
N TRP A 213 3.26 16.35 12.92
CA TRP A 213 3.45 15.09 13.66
C TRP A 213 4.92 14.69 13.73
N PRO A 214 5.76 15.38 14.52
CA PRO A 214 7.16 15.00 14.68
C PRO A 214 7.27 13.62 15.35
N TRP A 215 8.30 12.85 14.97
CA TRP A 215 8.59 11.55 15.53
C TRP A 215 10.05 11.49 16.00
N ASP A 216 10.25 11.30 17.28
CA ASP A 216 11.54 11.35 17.98
C ASP A 216 12.18 9.98 18.25
N ARG A 217 11.55 8.90 17.72
CA ARG A 217 11.98 7.54 17.94
C ARG A 217 12.40 6.85 16.64
N ARG A 218 12.93 5.63 16.75
CA ARG A 218 13.29 4.84 15.56
C ARG A 218 12.13 4.75 14.57
N SER A 219 12.41 4.95 13.30
CA SER A 219 11.41 5.14 12.23
C SER A 219 10.32 4.05 12.12
N ARG A 220 10.60 2.83 12.56
CA ARG A 220 9.60 1.74 12.50
C ARG A 220 8.79 1.56 13.77
N SER A 221 9.08 2.29 14.84
CA SER A 221 8.36 2.15 16.10
C SER A 221 6.95 2.74 16.06
N GLN A 222 6.62 3.60 15.06
CA GLN A 222 5.25 4.06 14.82
C GLN A 222 4.29 2.89 14.57
N TRP A 223 4.70 1.91 13.75
CA TRP A 223 3.87 0.72 13.46
C TRP A 223 3.65 -0.13 14.70
N ALA A 224 4.68 -0.32 15.52
CA ALA A 224 4.56 -1.01 16.80
C ALA A 224 3.60 -0.26 17.74
N SER A 225 3.72 1.07 17.83
CA SER A 225 2.84 1.91 18.64
C SER A 225 1.38 1.87 18.16
N LEU A 226 1.14 1.90 16.84
CA LEU A 226 -0.19 1.74 16.28
C LEU A 226 -0.75 0.33 16.59
N LYS A 227 0.07 -0.72 16.51
CA LYS A 227 -0.36 -2.09 16.84
C LYS A 227 -0.79 -2.20 18.30
N VAL A 228 -0.05 -1.56 19.21
CA VAL A 228 -0.44 -1.50 20.64
C VAL A 228 -1.74 -0.72 20.80
N LEU A 229 -1.90 0.43 20.12
CA LEU A 229 -3.13 1.21 20.17
C LEU A 229 -4.33 0.40 19.68
N CYS A 230 -4.20 -0.30 18.55
CA CYS A 230 -5.27 -1.17 18.05
C CYS A 230 -5.65 -2.25 19.06
N ARG A 231 -4.66 -2.93 19.65
CA ARG A 231 -4.90 -3.97 20.66
C ARG A 231 -5.66 -3.40 21.87
N THR A 232 -5.25 -2.25 22.38
CA THR A 232 -5.88 -1.62 23.56
C THR A 232 -7.22 -0.97 23.27
N ALA A 233 -7.57 -0.76 22.01
CA ALA A 233 -8.86 -0.27 21.55
C ALA A 233 -9.83 -1.42 21.16
N GLY A 234 -9.39 -2.68 21.22
CA GLY A 234 -10.18 -3.82 20.74
C GLY A 234 -10.37 -3.84 19.22
N VAL A 235 -9.43 -3.24 18.46
CA VAL A 235 -9.50 -3.10 17.01
C VAL A 235 -8.45 -3.98 16.34
N GLN A 236 -8.83 -4.68 15.28
CA GLN A 236 -7.90 -5.48 14.50
C GLN A 236 -6.87 -4.58 13.79
N TYR A 237 -5.59 -4.90 13.94
CA TYR A 237 -4.51 -4.13 13.33
C TYR A 237 -4.46 -4.30 11.80
N ARG A 238 -4.59 -3.20 11.06
CA ARG A 238 -4.51 -3.12 9.59
C ARG A 238 -3.40 -2.20 9.08
N GLY A 239 -2.59 -1.66 10.00
CA GLY A 239 -1.50 -0.70 9.71
C GLY A 239 -2.02 0.66 9.22
N PHE A 240 -1.08 1.58 8.96
CA PHE A 240 -1.45 2.91 8.43
C PHE A 240 -2.13 2.86 7.05
N HIS A 241 -1.83 1.84 6.26
CA HIS A 241 -2.47 1.70 4.94
C HIS A 241 -3.96 1.35 5.05
N GLY A 242 -4.38 0.78 6.19
CA GLY A 242 -5.79 0.57 6.51
C GLY A 242 -6.59 1.87 6.50
N PHE A 243 -6.07 2.98 7.05
CA PHE A 243 -6.76 4.28 7.05
C PHE A 243 -6.98 4.81 5.63
N ARG A 244 -5.99 4.69 4.75
CA ARG A 244 -6.15 5.07 3.33
C ARG A 244 -7.21 4.22 2.62
N ARG A 245 -7.31 2.94 2.96
CA ARG A 245 -8.36 2.06 2.45
C ARG A 245 -9.72 2.44 3.02
N THR A 246 -9.80 2.79 4.30
CA THR A 246 -11.01 3.35 4.91
C THR A 246 -11.50 4.56 4.13
N ALA A 247 -10.64 5.57 3.94
CA ALA A 247 -10.97 6.76 3.19
C ALA A 247 -11.49 6.44 1.78
N ALA A 248 -10.80 5.54 1.05
CA ALA A 248 -11.19 5.14 -0.28
C ALA A 248 -12.53 4.39 -0.31
N SER A 249 -12.75 3.47 0.64
CA SER A 249 -13.98 2.66 0.69
C SER A 249 -15.20 3.52 1.00
N TYR A 250 -15.08 4.44 1.95
CA TYR A 250 -16.19 5.36 2.26
C TYR A 250 -16.41 6.41 1.16
N ALA A 251 -15.34 6.89 0.51
CA ALA A 251 -15.49 7.73 -0.67
C ALA A 251 -16.20 7.01 -1.82
N ALA A 252 -15.90 5.72 -2.01
CA ALA A 252 -16.59 4.90 -3.01
C ALA A 252 -18.06 4.66 -2.63
N LEU A 253 -18.34 4.36 -1.36
CA LEU A 253 -19.69 4.14 -0.85
C LEU A 253 -20.58 5.38 -1.04
N MET A 254 -20.05 6.57 -0.76
CA MET A 254 -20.81 7.83 -0.80
C MET A 254 -20.88 8.48 -2.17
N GLY A 255 -19.90 8.30 -3.03
CA GLY A 255 -19.78 9.00 -4.30
C GLY A 255 -19.31 8.13 -5.48
N GLY A 256 -19.45 6.83 -5.35
CA GLY A 256 -19.04 5.87 -6.35
C GLY A 256 -17.52 5.70 -6.50
N ARG A 257 -17.11 4.75 -7.31
CA ARG A 257 -15.68 4.41 -7.52
C ARG A 257 -14.85 5.60 -8.02
N ALA A 258 -15.44 6.49 -8.81
CA ALA A 258 -14.77 7.69 -9.30
C ALA A 258 -14.38 8.64 -8.16
N ALA A 259 -15.16 8.74 -7.08
CA ALA A 259 -14.82 9.52 -5.90
C ALA A 259 -13.59 8.95 -5.18
N ALA A 260 -13.49 7.63 -5.04
CA ALA A 260 -12.31 6.98 -4.49
C ALA A 260 -11.05 7.25 -5.34
N THR A 261 -11.16 7.21 -6.69
CA THR A 261 -10.05 7.54 -7.59
C THR A 261 -9.56 8.95 -7.39
N ARG A 262 -10.48 9.91 -7.37
CA ARG A 262 -10.15 11.33 -7.11
C ARG A 262 -9.50 11.52 -5.75
N LEU A 263 -10.05 10.89 -4.71
CA LEU A 263 -9.47 10.98 -3.36
C LEU A 263 -8.06 10.39 -3.30
N LEU A 264 -7.82 9.27 -3.96
CA LEU A 264 -6.51 8.62 -3.90
C LEU A 264 -5.49 9.22 -4.88
N ASP A 265 -5.92 10.10 -5.80
CA ASP A 265 -5.12 10.65 -6.88
C ASP A 265 -4.38 9.54 -7.66
N HIS A 266 -5.14 8.54 -8.07
CA HIS A 266 -4.62 7.43 -8.87
C HIS A 266 -4.90 7.69 -10.35
N ALA A 267 -3.84 7.60 -11.18
CA ALA A 267 -3.98 7.68 -12.64
C ALA A 267 -4.64 6.42 -13.24
N ASP A 268 -4.49 5.28 -12.56
CA ASP A 268 -5.01 3.98 -13.03
C ASP A 268 -6.27 3.58 -12.23
N PRO A 269 -7.45 3.54 -12.87
CA PRO A 269 -8.69 3.08 -12.24
C PRO A 269 -8.63 1.64 -11.72
N ALA A 270 -7.83 0.76 -12.33
CA ALA A 270 -7.69 -0.62 -11.88
C ALA A 270 -7.10 -0.75 -10.47
N LEU A 271 -6.39 0.28 -9.99
CA LEU A 271 -5.89 0.31 -8.61
C LEU A 271 -7.00 0.47 -7.56
N GLN A 272 -8.21 0.87 -7.94
CA GLN A 272 -9.35 0.95 -7.02
C GLN A 272 -9.66 -0.39 -6.36
N ALA A 273 -9.67 -1.49 -7.15
CA ALA A 273 -9.92 -2.83 -6.65
C ALA A 273 -8.94 -3.25 -5.52
N VAL A 274 -7.80 -2.57 -5.39
CA VAL A 274 -6.81 -2.81 -4.32
C VAL A 274 -7.15 -2.03 -3.06
N TYR A 275 -7.84 -0.89 -3.18
CA TYR A 275 -8.07 0.05 -2.07
C TYR A 275 -9.48 0.01 -1.51
N VAL A 276 -10.49 -0.19 -2.34
CA VAL A 276 -11.88 -0.28 -1.88
C VAL A 276 -12.09 -1.63 -1.20
N ASP A 277 -12.54 -1.60 0.04
CA ASP A 277 -12.84 -2.79 0.83
C ASP A 277 -14.28 -3.23 0.55
N THR A 278 -14.43 -4.42 0.02
CA THR A 278 -15.74 -4.95 -0.38
C THR A 278 -16.69 -5.23 0.79
N LEU A 279 -16.19 -5.27 2.03
CA LEU A 279 -17.06 -5.32 3.22
C LEU A 279 -17.66 -3.96 3.58
N ILE A 280 -17.05 -2.84 3.12
CA ILE A 280 -17.55 -1.48 3.37
C ILE A 280 -18.35 -1.00 2.15
N CYS A 281 -17.83 -1.23 0.95
CA CYS A 281 -18.47 -0.90 -0.31
C CYS A 281 -18.55 -2.16 -1.16
N PRO A 282 -19.64 -2.92 -1.08
CA PRO A 282 -19.83 -4.13 -1.88
C PRO A 282 -19.79 -3.82 -3.39
N ASP A 283 -19.40 -4.81 -4.15
CA ASP A 283 -19.45 -4.76 -5.62
C ASP A 283 -20.90 -4.97 -6.06
N GLU A 284 -21.59 -3.92 -6.47
CA GLU A 284 -22.99 -4.00 -6.93
C GLU A 284 -23.16 -4.86 -8.20
N GLU A 285 -22.08 -5.06 -8.95
CA GLU A 285 -22.06 -5.94 -10.12
C GLU A 285 -21.91 -7.44 -9.75
N SER A 286 -21.87 -7.79 -8.48
CA SER A 286 -21.89 -9.19 -8.04
C SER A 286 -23.29 -9.76 -8.30
N SER A 287 -23.38 -10.49 -9.37
CA SER A 287 -24.52 -10.97 -10.11
C SER A 287 -25.62 -11.75 -9.34
N CYS A 288 -25.44 -12.05 -8.06
CA CYS A 288 -26.49 -12.71 -7.29
C CYS A 288 -27.73 -11.82 -7.05
N ALA A 289 -27.54 -10.50 -6.98
CA ALA A 289 -28.67 -9.57 -6.84
C ALA A 289 -29.52 -9.42 -8.11
N ALA A 290 -28.99 -9.83 -9.26
CA ALA A 290 -29.67 -9.81 -10.55
C ALA A 290 -30.37 -11.14 -10.89
N LEU A 291 -30.20 -12.17 -10.04
CA LEU A 291 -30.91 -13.44 -10.22
C LEU A 291 -32.36 -13.26 -9.77
N PRO A 292 -33.35 -13.75 -10.52
CA PRO A 292 -34.70 -13.80 -10.04
C PRO A 292 -34.79 -14.67 -8.77
N PRO A 293 -35.71 -14.36 -7.85
CA PRO A 293 -35.88 -15.17 -6.65
C PRO A 293 -36.16 -16.62 -7.04
N LEU A 294 -35.44 -17.51 -6.34
CA LEU A 294 -35.72 -18.94 -6.49
C LEU A 294 -37.10 -19.26 -5.92
N ASP A 295 -37.93 -19.98 -6.66
CA ASP A 295 -39.17 -20.56 -6.12
C ASP A 295 -38.79 -21.76 -5.24
N LEU A 296 -38.75 -21.52 -3.93
CA LEU A 296 -38.40 -22.53 -2.93
C LEU A 296 -39.64 -23.16 -2.28
N GLU A 297 -40.84 -22.83 -2.74
CA GLU A 297 -42.06 -23.49 -2.29
C GLU A 297 -42.18 -24.88 -2.91
N ASP A 298 -42.19 -25.89 -2.07
CA ASP A 298 -42.63 -27.27 -2.43
C ASP A 298 -44.10 -27.23 -2.77
N ARG A 299 -44.47 -26.83 -3.99
CA ARG A 299 -45.84 -27.02 -4.47
C ARG A 299 -46.05 -28.53 -4.72
N PRO A 300 -47.02 -29.14 -4.03
CA PRO A 300 -47.37 -30.50 -4.41
C PRO A 300 -47.77 -30.53 -5.91
N PRO A 301 -47.43 -31.59 -6.63
CA PRO A 301 -47.78 -31.71 -8.07
C PRO A 301 -49.28 -31.48 -8.23
N GLY A 302 -49.61 -30.46 -9.05
CA GLY A 302 -50.99 -30.14 -9.36
C GLY A 302 -51.71 -31.37 -9.94
N PRO A 303 -53.06 -31.46 -9.79
CA PRO A 303 -53.80 -32.58 -10.34
C PRO A 303 -53.57 -32.74 -11.84
N PRO A 304 -53.50 -33.98 -12.35
CA PRO A 304 -53.29 -34.24 -13.77
C PRO A 304 -54.37 -33.55 -14.60
N ALA A 305 -53.94 -32.90 -15.70
CA ALA A 305 -54.87 -32.29 -16.64
C ALA A 305 -55.91 -33.30 -17.13
N PRO A 306 -57.19 -32.93 -17.27
CA PRO A 306 -58.20 -33.82 -17.77
C PRO A 306 -57.80 -34.23 -19.19
N ALA A 307 -57.85 -35.54 -19.42
CA ALA A 307 -57.59 -36.12 -20.76
C ALA A 307 -58.62 -35.57 -21.73
N ALA A 308 -58.13 -35.08 -22.91
CA ALA A 308 -58.93 -34.57 -24.00
C ALA A 308 -59.55 -35.74 -24.82
#